data_b77ce124212d0a7200854100ec18d668
#
_entry.id   b77ce124212d0a7200854100ec18d668
#
_cell.length_a   1.000
_cell.length_b   1.000
_cell.length_c   1.000
_cell.angle_alpha   90.00
_cell.angle_beta   90.00
_cell.angle_gamma   90.00
#
_symmetry.space_group_name_H-M   'P 1'
#
loop_
_entity.id
_entity.type
_entity.pdbx_description
1 polymer ?
#
loop_
_entity_poly.entity_id
_entity_poly.type
_entity_poly.pdbx_seq_one_letter_code
_entity_poly.pdbx_strand_id
1 'polypeptide(L)'
;MDIRKHWSVENGELVNDGRGLYLSTEKHYGDFELLLEYKTVAKADSGIYLRGIPQVQIWDYTKEGGKWDIGADKGSGGLWNNPKNWRGKDPLVLADKPFGEWNSFRIIMAGDLVTIHLNGKLVVDHARLQNYFDKKGALPEKGPIQLQTHGGEIRWRNVFVREIGKVESRKIQERKK
;
A
#
# COMPACT_ATOMS: atom_id res chain seq x y z
N MET A 1 0.65 -6.43 23.39
CA MET A 1 1.32 -7.47 22.57
C MET A 1 2.67 -6.90 22.14
N ASP A 2 3.76 -7.65 22.29
CA ASP A 2 5.10 -7.17 21.92
C ASP A 2 5.30 -7.34 20.39
N ILE A 3 5.51 -6.24 19.68
CA ILE A 3 5.72 -6.22 18.23
C ILE A 3 6.94 -7.04 17.81
N ARG A 4 7.97 -7.10 18.64
CA ARG A 4 9.21 -7.84 18.39
C ARG A 4 9.06 -9.35 18.30
N LYS A 5 7.90 -9.89 18.67
CA LYS A 5 7.60 -11.33 18.49
C LYS A 5 7.38 -11.72 17.04
N HIS A 6 6.99 -10.77 16.19
CA HIS A 6 6.57 -11.01 14.81
C HIS A 6 7.27 -10.12 13.79
N TRP A 7 8.06 -9.16 14.28
CA TRP A 7 8.88 -8.28 13.45
C TRP A 7 10.33 -8.38 13.87
N SER A 8 11.22 -8.56 12.89
CA SER A 8 12.66 -8.58 13.07
C SER A 8 13.36 -7.73 12.01
N VAL A 9 14.64 -7.47 12.23
CA VAL A 9 15.54 -6.89 11.22
C VAL A 9 16.60 -7.91 10.91
N GLU A 10 16.66 -8.35 9.66
CA GLU A 10 17.60 -9.37 9.18
C GLU A 10 18.34 -8.83 7.94
N ASN A 11 19.66 -8.72 8.03
CA ASN A 11 20.51 -8.24 6.92
C ASN A 11 20.05 -6.90 6.30
N GLY A 12 19.53 -5.98 7.12
CA GLY A 12 19.01 -4.70 6.67
C GLY A 12 17.58 -4.76 6.09
N GLU A 13 16.94 -5.92 6.08
CA GLU A 13 15.55 -6.13 5.72
C GLU A 13 14.68 -6.13 6.97
N LEU A 14 13.54 -5.46 6.93
CA LEU A 14 12.50 -5.57 7.95
C LEU A 14 11.62 -6.76 7.59
N VAL A 15 11.47 -7.71 8.50
CA VAL A 15 10.79 -8.99 8.26
C VAL A 15 9.59 -9.12 9.18
N ASN A 16 8.46 -9.53 8.61
CA ASN A 16 7.27 -9.94 9.35
C ASN A 16 6.87 -11.37 8.97
N ASP A 17 6.54 -12.18 9.97
CA ASP A 17 6.13 -13.57 9.79
C ASP A 17 4.64 -13.76 9.40
N GLY A 18 3.96 -12.67 9.07
CA GLY A 18 2.54 -12.65 8.73
C GLY A 18 1.60 -12.53 9.92
N ARG A 19 2.11 -12.28 11.13
CA ARG A 19 1.36 -12.24 12.38
C ARG A 19 1.63 -10.97 13.18
N GLY A 20 0.85 -10.78 14.23
CA GLY A 20 1.06 -9.72 15.20
C GLY A 20 0.44 -8.39 14.82
N LEU A 21 0.97 -7.32 15.40
CA LEU A 21 0.50 -5.96 15.17
C LEU A 21 1.10 -5.37 13.88
N TYR A 22 0.39 -4.42 13.29
CA TYR A 22 0.93 -3.61 12.19
C TYR A 22 2.11 -2.77 12.66
N LEU A 23 3.10 -2.60 11.82
CA LEU A 23 4.17 -1.65 12.07
C LEU A 23 3.74 -0.27 11.59
N SER A 24 3.77 0.70 12.49
CA SER A 24 3.31 2.07 12.23
C SER A 24 4.46 3.06 12.39
N THR A 25 4.50 4.09 11.56
CA THR A 25 5.39 5.21 11.79
C THR A 25 4.96 6.00 13.02
N GLU A 26 5.91 6.47 13.83
CA GLU A 26 5.63 7.42 14.92
C GLU A 26 5.20 8.77 14.37
N LYS A 27 5.88 9.24 13.31
CA LYS A 27 5.51 10.48 12.64
C LYS A 27 4.24 10.30 11.81
N HIS A 28 3.35 11.26 11.89
CA HIS A 28 2.17 11.37 11.04
C HIS A 28 2.47 12.23 9.83
N TYR A 29 2.07 11.75 8.65
CA TYR A 29 2.28 12.40 7.36
C TYR A 29 0.96 12.94 6.82
N GLY A 30 1.01 14.11 6.20
CA GLY A 30 -0.08 14.67 5.38
C GLY A 30 0.01 14.18 3.95
N ASP A 31 0.35 15.08 3.02
CA ASP A 31 0.66 14.69 1.65
C ASP A 31 2.10 14.20 1.57
N PHE A 32 2.32 13.11 0.87
CA PHE A 32 3.64 12.47 0.80
C PHE A 32 3.85 11.66 -0.48
N GLU A 33 5.11 11.41 -0.75
CA GLU A 33 5.60 10.40 -1.67
C GLU A 33 6.34 9.33 -0.88
N LEU A 34 5.91 8.07 -1.04
CA LEU A 34 6.49 6.91 -0.39
C LEU A 34 7.14 6.01 -1.44
N LEU A 35 8.41 5.70 -1.23
CA LEU A 35 9.14 4.69 -1.98
C LEU A 35 9.43 3.53 -1.03
N LEU A 36 9.17 2.32 -1.45
CA LEU A 36 9.55 1.13 -0.71
C LEU A 36 9.66 -0.09 -1.61
N GLU A 37 10.39 -1.07 -1.14
CA GLU A 37 10.45 -2.38 -1.76
C GLU A 37 9.90 -3.44 -0.80
N TYR A 38 9.19 -4.41 -1.37
CA TYR A 38 8.70 -5.59 -0.63
C TYR A 38 8.95 -6.88 -1.40
N LYS A 39 9.03 -7.96 -0.65
CA LYS A 39 9.18 -9.32 -1.16
C LYS A 39 8.28 -10.26 -0.37
N THR A 40 7.53 -11.10 -1.06
CA THR A 40 6.56 -12.02 -0.46
C THR A 40 6.82 -13.47 -0.82
N VAL A 41 6.14 -14.35 -0.13
CA VAL A 41 6.01 -15.78 -0.42
C VAL A 41 4.63 -16.09 -0.97
N ALA A 42 4.43 -17.30 -1.51
CA ALA A 42 3.11 -17.77 -1.92
C ALA A 42 2.10 -17.69 -0.76
N LYS A 43 0.85 -17.34 -1.09
CA LYS A 43 -0.27 -17.14 -0.15
C LYS A 43 -0.08 -15.98 0.84
N ALA A 44 0.93 -15.13 0.66
CA ALA A 44 1.07 -13.93 1.47
C ALA A 44 -0.07 -12.95 1.20
N ASP A 45 -0.47 -12.24 2.25
CA ASP A 45 -1.43 -11.15 2.22
C ASP A 45 -0.93 -10.03 3.14
N SER A 46 -0.95 -8.82 2.64
CA SER A 46 -0.47 -7.65 3.35
C SER A 46 -1.02 -6.37 2.70
N GLY A 47 -0.54 -5.23 3.13
CA GLY A 47 -0.91 -3.95 2.54
C GLY A 47 -0.21 -2.78 3.22
N ILE A 48 -0.41 -1.60 2.65
CA ILE A 48 0.13 -0.36 3.17
C ILE A 48 -1.04 0.56 3.47
N TYR A 49 -1.15 1.01 4.73
CA TYR A 49 -2.14 2.00 5.13
C TYR A 49 -1.56 3.40 4.93
N LEU A 50 -2.37 4.26 4.34
CA LEU A 50 -2.03 5.64 4.04
C LEU A 50 -2.78 6.55 5.02
N ARG A 51 -2.07 7.29 5.87
CA ARG A 51 -2.66 8.09 6.97
C ARG A 51 -3.55 7.26 7.92
N GLY A 52 -3.17 6.00 8.16
CA GLY A 52 -3.97 5.08 8.96
C GLY A 52 -5.21 4.52 8.27
N ILE A 53 -5.45 4.86 7.00
CA ILE A 53 -6.60 4.38 6.22
C ILE A 53 -6.17 3.21 5.31
N PRO A 54 -6.90 2.07 5.34
CA PRO A 54 -6.62 0.92 4.48
C PRO A 54 -7.02 1.19 3.04
N GLN A 55 -6.43 0.58 2.09
CA GLN A 55 -5.06 0.12 1.97
C GLN A 55 -4.65 0.02 0.51
N VAL A 56 -3.36 0.15 0.26
CA VAL A 56 -2.73 -0.35 -0.96
C VAL A 56 -2.51 -1.84 -0.76
N GLN A 57 -3.22 -2.66 -1.53
CA GLN A 57 -3.24 -4.10 -1.34
C GLN A 57 -1.95 -4.78 -1.84
N ILE A 58 -1.49 -5.79 -1.10
CA ILE A 58 -0.45 -6.73 -1.50
C ILE A 58 -0.97 -8.13 -1.23
N TRP A 59 -0.94 -9.01 -2.24
CA TRP A 59 -1.41 -10.39 -2.10
C TRP A 59 -0.80 -11.36 -3.09
N ASP A 60 -1.11 -12.63 -2.90
CA ASP A 60 -0.83 -13.66 -3.88
C ASP A 60 -1.81 -13.52 -5.06
N TYR A 61 -1.27 -13.10 -6.20
CA TYR A 61 -2.02 -12.87 -7.44
C TYR A 61 -2.26 -14.15 -8.24
N THR A 62 -1.73 -15.28 -7.80
CA THR A 62 -1.88 -16.55 -8.50
C THR A 62 -3.22 -17.21 -8.15
N LYS A 63 -3.63 -18.17 -8.98
CA LYS A 63 -4.84 -18.94 -8.73
C LYS A 63 -4.75 -19.76 -7.45
N GLU A 64 -3.55 -20.26 -7.16
CA GLU A 64 -3.22 -21.04 -5.96
C GLU A 64 -3.32 -20.22 -4.66
N GLY A 65 -3.27 -18.89 -4.77
CA GLY A 65 -3.55 -17.95 -3.67
C GLY A 65 -5.01 -18.01 -3.19
N GLY A 66 -5.92 -18.46 -4.05
CA GLY A 66 -7.32 -18.70 -3.72
C GLY A 66 -8.18 -17.46 -3.53
N LYS A 67 -7.76 -16.29 -4.06
CA LYS A 67 -8.43 -15.00 -3.87
C LYS A 67 -8.85 -14.32 -5.18
N TRP A 68 -8.97 -15.07 -6.27
CA TRP A 68 -9.39 -14.53 -7.56
C TRP A 68 -10.83 -14.04 -7.57
N ASP A 69 -11.71 -14.64 -6.79
CA ASP A 69 -13.10 -14.24 -6.62
C ASP A 69 -13.24 -12.83 -6.02
N ILE A 70 -12.21 -12.35 -5.31
CA ILE A 70 -12.17 -11.00 -4.73
C ILE A 70 -11.20 -10.05 -5.43
N GLY A 71 -10.58 -10.45 -6.55
CA GLY A 71 -9.82 -9.59 -7.44
C GLY A 71 -8.30 -9.74 -7.39
N ALA A 72 -7.77 -10.78 -6.73
CA ALA A 72 -6.33 -11.01 -6.67
C ALA A 72 -5.69 -11.32 -8.03
N ASP A 73 -6.47 -11.84 -8.98
CA ASP A 73 -6.07 -12.06 -10.38
C ASP A 73 -5.57 -10.78 -11.07
N LYS A 74 -5.96 -9.61 -10.57
CA LYS A 74 -5.55 -8.31 -11.10
C LYS A 74 -4.22 -7.81 -10.55
N GLY A 75 -3.69 -8.46 -9.52
CA GLY A 75 -2.41 -8.14 -8.90
C GLY A 75 -2.51 -7.21 -7.70
N SER A 76 -1.34 -6.82 -7.21
CA SER A 76 -1.18 -5.90 -6.08
C SER A 76 -1.23 -4.43 -6.51
N GLY A 77 -1.38 -3.54 -5.53
CA GLY A 77 -1.31 -2.08 -5.71
C GLY A 77 -2.67 -1.39 -5.80
N GLY A 78 -3.78 -2.11 -5.89
CA GLY A 78 -5.11 -1.51 -5.87
C GLY A 78 -5.49 -0.94 -4.50
N LEU A 79 -6.41 0.04 -4.48
CA LEU A 79 -7.05 0.59 -3.26
C LEU A 79 -8.22 -0.31 -2.86
N TRP A 80 -7.91 -1.50 -2.39
CA TRP A 80 -8.86 -2.61 -2.29
C TRP A 80 -10.09 -2.33 -1.44
N ASN A 81 -9.97 -1.51 -0.40
CA ASN A 81 -11.09 -1.15 0.48
C ASN A 81 -12.04 -0.09 -0.12
N ASN A 82 -11.70 0.48 -1.26
CA ASN A 82 -12.59 1.37 -1.98
C ASN A 82 -13.87 0.62 -2.46
N PRO A 83 -14.98 1.31 -2.67
CA PRO A 83 -16.19 0.73 -3.25
C PRO A 83 -15.91 0.06 -4.60
N LYS A 84 -16.65 -1.02 -4.89
CA LYS A 84 -16.43 -1.88 -6.07
C LYS A 84 -16.31 -1.12 -7.41
N ASN A 85 -17.04 -0.03 -7.56
CA ASN A 85 -17.08 0.74 -8.81
C ASN A 85 -16.17 1.97 -8.79
N TRP A 86 -15.36 2.16 -7.73
CA TRP A 86 -14.47 3.29 -7.68
C TRP A 86 -13.21 3.01 -8.47
N ARG A 87 -12.75 4.05 -9.17
CA ARG A 87 -11.45 4.06 -9.82
C ARG A 87 -10.36 3.73 -8.81
N GLY A 88 -9.41 2.92 -9.22
CA GLY A 88 -8.26 2.52 -8.40
C GLY A 88 -8.55 1.42 -7.38
N LYS A 89 -9.80 0.93 -7.24
CA LYS A 89 -10.05 -0.27 -6.42
C LYS A 89 -9.22 -1.44 -6.91
N ASP A 90 -9.28 -1.70 -8.19
CA ASP A 90 -8.45 -2.70 -8.85
C ASP A 90 -7.26 -2.00 -9.53
N PRO A 91 -6.08 -2.63 -9.59
CA PRO A 91 -4.97 -2.11 -10.35
C PRO A 91 -5.27 -2.12 -11.87
N LEU A 92 -4.68 -1.15 -12.58
CA LEU A 92 -4.86 -1.00 -14.04
C LEU A 92 -4.20 -2.14 -14.83
N VAL A 93 -3.15 -2.72 -14.29
CA VAL A 93 -2.38 -3.82 -14.89
C VAL A 93 -1.82 -4.72 -13.79
N LEU A 94 -1.67 -6.00 -14.08
CA LEU A 94 -0.87 -6.91 -13.27
C LEU A 94 0.61 -6.51 -13.40
N ALA A 95 1.22 -6.12 -12.30
CA ALA A 95 2.58 -5.61 -12.28
C ALA A 95 3.50 -6.34 -11.30
N ASP A 96 2.98 -7.33 -10.60
CA ASP A 96 3.73 -8.12 -9.61
C ASP A 96 4.85 -8.91 -10.27
N LYS A 97 5.95 -9.08 -9.56
CA LYS A 97 7.02 -10.02 -9.86
C LYS A 97 6.78 -11.36 -9.17
N PRO A 98 7.45 -12.43 -9.59
CA PRO A 98 7.40 -13.72 -8.92
C PRO A 98 7.73 -13.64 -7.43
N PHE A 99 7.18 -14.57 -6.63
CA PHE A 99 7.51 -14.67 -5.21
C PHE A 99 9.03 -14.81 -5.00
N GLY A 100 9.52 -14.20 -3.94
CA GLY A 100 10.96 -14.15 -3.65
C GLY A 100 11.72 -13.05 -4.39
N GLU A 101 11.10 -12.37 -5.35
CA GLU A 101 11.68 -11.19 -6.00
C GLU A 101 11.23 -9.89 -5.33
N TRP A 102 12.08 -8.87 -5.39
CA TRP A 102 11.78 -7.55 -4.86
C TRP A 102 10.86 -6.77 -5.81
N ASN A 103 9.69 -6.42 -5.31
CA ASN A 103 8.76 -5.50 -5.93
C ASN A 103 9.02 -4.08 -5.39
N SER A 104 8.90 -3.07 -6.23
CA SER A 104 9.08 -1.68 -5.82
C SER A 104 7.81 -0.86 -6.02
N PHE A 105 7.37 -0.21 -4.95
CA PHE A 105 6.29 0.77 -4.98
C PHE A 105 6.81 2.21 -5.01
N ARG A 106 6.12 3.03 -5.79
CA ARG A 106 6.11 4.48 -5.67
C ARG A 106 4.66 4.92 -5.47
N ILE A 107 4.36 5.46 -4.30
CA ILE A 107 3.01 5.88 -3.90
C ILE A 107 3.03 7.39 -3.64
N ILE A 108 2.16 8.13 -4.33
CA ILE A 108 1.97 9.56 -4.12
C ILE A 108 0.56 9.76 -3.58
N MET A 109 0.45 10.41 -2.43
CA MET A 109 -0.81 10.83 -1.83
C MET A 109 -0.84 12.35 -1.71
N ALA A 110 -1.81 12.99 -2.36
CA ALA A 110 -2.04 14.43 -2.32
C ALA A 110 -3.53 14.71 -2.12
N GLY A 111 -3.89 15.30 -0.98
CA GLY A 111 -5.28 15.36 -0.54
C GLY A 111 -5.85 13.96 -0.33
N ASP A 112 -6.95 13.65 -0.99
CA ASP A 112 -7.57 12.31 -1.03
C ASP A 112 -7.19 11.48 -2.26
N LEU A 113 -6.31 12.02 -3.13
CA LEU A 113 -5.93 11.41 -4.39
C LEU A 113 -4.64 10.62 -4.26
N VAL A 114 -4.65 9.39 -4.79
CA VAL A 114 -3.54 8.46 -4.73
C VAL A 114 -3.13 8.05 -6.14
N THR A 115 -1.83 8.11 -6.41
CA THR A 115 -1.21 7.57 -7.64
C THR A 115 -0.18 6.54 -7.24
N ILE A 116 -0.25 5.34 -7.83
CA ILE A 116 0.62 4.22 -7.46
C ILE A 116 1.28 3.64 -8.70
N HIS A 117 2.59 3.49 -8.62
CA HIS A 117 3.37 2.68 -9.54
C HIS A 117 3.91 1.45 -8.81
N LEU A 118 3.79 0.30 -9.43
CA LEU A 118 4.39 -0.96 -9.00
C LEU A 118 5.33 -1.45 -10.09
N ASN A 119 6.59 -1.66 -9.75
CA ASN A 119 7.63 -2.09 -10.68
C ASN A 119 7.71 -1.19 -11.94
N GLY A 120 7.55 0.12 -11.76
CA GLY A 120 7.55 1.13 -12.82
C GLY A 120 6.26 1.23 -13.63
N LYS A 121 5.29 0.33 -13.45
CA LYS A 121 3.99 0.38 -14.13
C LYS A 121 2.97 1.15 -13.32
N LEU A 122 2.19 2.01 -13.96
CA LEU A 122 1.09 2.72 -13.32
C LEU A 122 -0.05 1.74 -13.01
N VAL A 123 -0.33 1.52 -11.73
CA VAL A 123 -1.39 0.60 -11.28
C VAL A 123 -2.60 1.33 -10.71
N VAL A 124 -2.41 2.52 -10.13
CA VAL A 124 -3.51 3.42 -9.73
C VAL A 124 -3.20 4.82 -10.23
N ASP A 125 -4.10 5.39 -11.02
CA ASP A 125 -3.93 6.72 -11.57
C ASP A 125 -4.89 7.70 -10.94
N HIS A 126 -4.37 8.56 -10.04
CA HIS A 126 -5.07 9.73 -9.50
C HIS A 126 -6.47 9.39 -8.98
N ALA A 127 -6.58 8.33 -8.18
CA ALA A 127 -7.83 7.81 -7.66
C ALA A 127 -8.06 8.26 -6.22
N ARG A 128 -9.31 8.55 -5.87
CA ARG A 128 -9.68 8.86 -4.50
C ARG A 128 -9.54 7.65 -3.60
N LEU A 129 -8.97 7.85 -2.42
CA LEU A 129 -9.03 6.90 -1.32
C LEU A 129 -10.26 7.20 -0.48
N GLN A 130 -11.12 6.22 -0.23
CA GLN A 130 -12.25 6.37 0.68
C GLN A 130 -11.80 6.24 2.13
N ASN A 131 -12.38 7.06 3.01
CA ASN A 131 -12.24 6.82 4.44
C ASN A 131 -12.99 5.53 4.81
N TYR A 132 -12.23 4.47 5.10
CA TYR A 132 -12.80 3.15 5.41
C TYR A 132 -13.63 3.14 6.70
N PHE A 133 -13.21 3.90 7.69
CA PHE A 133 -13.83 3.93 9.02
C PHE A 133 -15.02 4.88 9.11
N ASP A 134 -15.00 5.93 8.27
CA ASP A 134 -16.13 6.86 8.09
C ASP A 134 -16.36 7.11 6.60
N LYS A 135 -17.16 6.25 5.99
CA LYS A 135 -17.38 6.25 4.53
C LYS A 135 -17.98 7.54 3.96
N LYS A 136 -18.54 8.39 4.81
CA LYS A 136 -19.10 9.70 4.43
C LYS A 136 -18.20 10.86 4.82
N GLY A 137 -17.24 10.63 5.69
CA GLY A 137 -16.30 11.63 6.19
C GLY A 137 -15.10 11.84 5.28
N ALA A 138 -14.42 12.95 5.52
CA ALA A 138 -13.14 13.22 4.89
C ALA A 138 -12.05 12.28 5.42
N LEU A 139 -10.96 12.17 4.67
CA LEU A 139 -9.75 11.52 5.17
C LEU A 139 -9.12 12.36 6.27
N PRO A 140 -8.41 11.74 7.24
CA PRO A 140 -7.57 12.47 8.16
C PRO A 140 -6.56 13.34 7.41
N GLU A 141 -6.36 14.59 7.87
CA GLU A 141 -5.36 15.48 7.24
C GLU A 141 -3.94 14.91 7.36
N LYS A 142 -3.66 14.24 8.48
CA LYS A 142 -2.40 13.53 8.74
C LYS A 142 -2.68 12.22 9.45
N GLY A 143 -1.80 11.24 9.25
CA GLY A 143 -1.87 9.97 9.94
C GLY A 143 -0.60 9.13 9.71
N PRO A 144 -0.47 7.99 10.39
CA PRO A 144 0.67 7.12 10.23
C PRO A 144 0.65 6.42 8.87
N ILE A 145 1.83 6.05 8.39
CA ILE A 145 1.98 5.01 7.38
C ILE A 145 2.14 3.69 8.13
N GLN A 146 1.38 2.67 7.72
CA GLN A 146 1.41 1.38 8.42
C GLN A 146 1.66 0.24 7.44
N LEU A 147 2.50 -0.70 7.84
CA LEU A 147 2.73 -1.96 7.14
C LEU A 147 1.86 -3.03 7.80
N GLN A 148 0.97 -3.61 7.01
CA GLN A 148 -0.01 -4.57 7.50
C GLN A 148 0.61 -5.95 7.69
N THR A 149 0.17 -6.65 8.74
CA THR A 149 0.35 -8.08 8.93
C THR A 149 -0.98 -8.78 8.68
N HIS A 150 -1.04 -9.72 7.75
CA HIS A 150 -2.29 -10.42 7.46
C HIS A 150 -2.12 -11.91 7.13
N GLY A 151 -0.95 -12.33 6.65
CA GLY A 151 -0.63 -13.74 6.41
C GLY A 151 0.56 -13.93 5.48
N GLY A 152 1.36 -14.97 5.75
CA GLY A 152 2.61 -15.23 5.03
C GLY A 152 3.74 -14.27 5.38
N GLU A 153 4.97 -14.71 5.17
CA GLU A 153 6.13 -13.85 5.37
C GLU A 153 6.15 -12.72 4.35
N ILE A 154 6.44 -11.52 4.82
CA ILE A 154 6.73 -10.36 3.99
C ILE A 154 7.98 -9.65 4.48
N ARG A 155 8.81 -9.23 3.55
CA ARG A 155 10.04 -8.48 3.81
C ARG A 155 9.96 -7.12 3.16
N TRP A 156 10.54 -6.12 3.82
CA TRP A 156 10.54 -4.74 3.39
C TRP A 156 11.95 -4.17 3.45
N ARG A 157 12.29 -3.30 2.52
CA ARG A 157 13.53 -2.53 2.52
C ARG A 157 13.38 -1.22 1.77
N ASN A 158 14.39 -0.37 1.82
CA ASN A 158 14.43 0.90 1.07
C ASN A 158 13.17 1.73 1.26
N VAL A 159 12.73 1.86 2.51
CA VAL A 159 11.51 2.61 2.86
C VAL A 159 11.88 4.08 3.05
N PHE A 160 11.46 4.91 2.11
CA PHE A 160 11.70 6.36 2.11
C PHE A 160 10.39 7.11 1.97
N VAL A 161 10.21 8.15 2.77
CA VAL A 161 9.06 9.04 2.69
C VAL A 161 9.53 10.47 2.53
N ARG A 162 8.93 11.19 1.58
CA ARG A 162 9.10 12.61 1.36
C ARG A 162 7.77 13.31 1.58
N GLU A 163 7.74 14.33 2.43
CA GLU A 163 6.56 15.18 2.56
C GLU A 163 6.41 16.08 1.33
N ILE A 164 5.19 16.19 0.85
CA ILE A 164 4.81 17.04 -0.28
C ILE A 164 4.29 18.35 0.26
N GLY A 165 4.89 19.47 -0.14
CA GLY A 165 4.47 20.80 0.26
C GLY A 165 3.16 21.23 -0.43
N LYS A 166 2.46 22.20 0.15
CA LYS A 166 1.14 22.67 -0.31
C LYS A 166 1.08 23.04 -1.80
N VAL A 167 2.14 23.69 -2.32
CA VAL A 167 2.18 24.11 -3.73
C VAL A 167 2.26 22.89 -4.66
N GLU A 168 3.13 21.94 -4.35
CA GLU A 168 3.28 20.71 -5.11
C GLU A 168 2.01 19.86 -5.03
N SER A 169 1.43 19.72 -3.83
CA SER A 169 0.19 19.00 -3.61
C SER A 169 -0.95 19.54 -4.48
N ARG A 170 -1.12 20.86 -4.51
CA ARG A 170 -2.14 21.51 -5.34
C ARG A 170 -1.95 21.19 -6.82
N LYS A 171 -0.71 21.28 -7.32
CA LYS A 171 -0.39 20.92 -8.72
C LYS A 171 -0.71 19.46 -9.04
N ILE A 172 -0.43 18.55 -8.10
CA ILE A 172 -0.77 17.12 -8.27
C ILE A 172 -2.30 16.97 -8.33
N GLN A 173 -3.05 17.58 -7.42
CA GLN A 173 -4.51 17.47 -7.37
C GLN A 173 -5.21 18.08 -8.59
N GLU A 174 -4.68 19.14 -9.15
CA GLU A 174 -5.23 19.85 -10.32
C GLU A 174 -4.82 19.23 -11.66
N ARG A 175 -3.98 18.19 -11.67
CA ARG A 175 -3.57 17.50 -12.91
C ARG A 175 -4.79 17.01 -13.66
N LYS A 176 -5.11 17.70 -14.77
CA LYS A 176 -6.14 17.24 -15.71
C LYS A 176 -5.72 15.90 -16.32
N LYS A 177 -6.69 15.04 -16.50
CA LYS A 177 -6.51 13.74 -17.15
C LYS A 177 -6.23 13.91 -18.64
#